data_1952be4a5cde28f4369399c1f3dd65e7
#
_entry.id   1952be4a5cde28f4369399c1f3dd65e7
#
_cell.length_a   1.000
_cell.length_b   1.000
_cell.length_c   1.000
_cell.angle_alpha   90.00
_cell.angle_beta   90.00
_cell.angle_gamma   90.00
#
_symmetry.space_group_name_H-M   'P 1'
#
loop_
_entity.id
_entity.type
_entity.pdbx_description
1 polymer ?
#
loop_
_entity_poly.entity_id
_entity_poly.type
_entity_poly.pdbx_seq_one_letter_code
_entity_poly.pdbx_strand_id
1 'polypeptide(L)'
;MNINYLKLVKLEFHDSIKYYEQQEKGLDRKFSNDNQASINRIKNFPNSYQKVSNQIRRCTLHRFPYNILYLFEENTILIVAIAHQHRVPDYWVDRV
;
A
#
# COMPACT_ATOMS: atom_id res chain seq x y z
N MET A 1 -7.44 -3.30 -16.70
CA MET A 1 -6.44 -3.66 -15.68
C MET A 1 -7.14 -4.03 -14.39
N ASN A 2 -6.77 -5.18 -13.81
CA ASN A 2 -7.35 -5.66 -12.56
C ASN A 2 -6.49 -5.27 -11.38
N ILE A 3 -7.15 -4.97 -10.25
CA ILE A 3 -6.47 -4.78 -8.96
C ILE A 3 -7.00 -5.78 -7.97
N ASN A 4 -6.09 -6.54 -7.36
CA ASN A 4 -6.40 -7.50 -6.31
C ASN A 4 -5.63 -7.13 -5.05
N TYR A 5 -6.18 -7.49 -3.90
CA TYR A 5 -5.58 -7.23 -2.59
C TYR A 5 -5.44 -8.54 -1.84
N LEU A 6 -4.28 -8.80 -1.27
CA LEU A 6 -4.14 -9.92 -0.35
C LEU A 6 -4.99 -9.66 0.89
N LYS A 7 -5.48 -10.73 1.51
CA LYS A 7 -6.33 -10.63 2.70
C LYS A 7 -5.66 -9.81 3.82
N LEU A 8 -4.37 -10.05 4.04
CA LEU A 8 -3.62 -9.33 5.08
C LEU A 8 -3.54 -7.83 4.82
N VAL A 9 -3.58 -7.40 3.57
CA VAL A 9 -3.58 -5.98 3.20
C VAL A 9 -4.84 -5.29 3.71
N LYS A 10 -5.98 -5.95 3.58
CA LYS A 10 -7.25 -5.39 4.06
C LYS A 10 -7.22 -5.20 5.56
N LEU A 11 -6.62 -6.14 6.29
CA LEU A 11 -6.44 -6.03 7.73
C LEU A 11 -5.49 -4.89 8.10
N GLU A 12 -4.37 -4.76 7.39
CA GLU A 12 -3.41 -3.67 7.60
C GLU A 12 -4.06 -2.30 7.39
N PHE A 13 -4.83 -2.17 6.33
CA PHE A 13 -5.54 -0.93 6.03
C PHE A 13 -6.53 -0.60 7.14
N HIS A 14 -7.33 -1.59 7.54
CA HIS A 14 -8.34 -1.43 8.57
C HIS A 14 -7.73 -1.02 9.91
N ASP A 15 -6.63 -1.66 10.31
CA ASP A 15 -5.92 -1.34 11.54
C ASP A 15 -5.36 0.08 11.51
N SER A 16 -4.83 0.51 10.37
CA SER A 16 -4.32 1.87 10.20
C SER A 16 -5.44 2.91 10.27
N ILE A 17 -6.59 2.63 9.70
CA ILE A 17 -7.76 3.50 9.78
C ILE A 17 -8.17 3.68 11.24
N LYS A 18 -8.26 2.59 12.00
CA LYS A 18 -8.60 2.66 13.43
C LYS A 18 -7.59 3.47 14.22
N TYR A 19 -6.32 3.29 13.94
CA TYR A 19 -5.26 4.04 14.61
C TYR A 19 -5.44 5.55 14.42
N TYR A 20 -5.64 5.97 13.16
CA TYR A 20 -5.77 7.41 12.87
C TYR A 20 -7.10 7.99 13.34
N GLU A 21 -8.16 7.19 13.34
CA GLU A 21 -9.45 7.60 13.90
C GLU A 21 -9.32 7.97 15.37
N GLN A 22 -8.49 7.26 16.10
CA GLN A 22 -8.26 7.50 17.54
C GLN A 22 -7.30 8.67 17.81
N GLN A 23 -6.47 9.03 16.85
CA GLN A 23 -5.48 10.09 17.02
C GLN A 23 -6.09 11.48 16.88
N GLU A 24 -6.90 11.69 15.86
CA GLU A 24 -7.49 13.00 15.58
C GLU A 24 -8.70 12.82 14.66
N LYS A 25 -9.76 13.57 14.93
CA LYS A 25 -10.96 13.54 14.10
C LYS A 25 -10.64 13.90 12.66
N GLY A 26 -11.03 13.06 11.72
CA GLY A 26 -10.84 13.26 10.30
C GLY A 26 -9.50 12.78 9.75
N LEU A 27 -8.57 12.37 10.61
CA LEU A 27 -7.24 11.92 10.17
C LEU A 27 -7.32 10.58 9.42
N ASP A 28 -8.22 9.70 9.84
CA ASP A 28 -8.52 8.44 9.14
C ASP A 28 -8.95 8.68 7.71
N ARG A 29 -9.78 9.70 7.46
CA ARG A 29 -10.21 10.05 6.12
C ARG A 29 -9.05 10.58 5.28
N LYS A 30 -8.19 11.39 5.86
CA LYS A 30 -7.00 11.90 5.17
C LYS A 30 -6.07 10.76 4.77
N PHE A 31 -5.88 9.78 5.66
CA PHE A 31 -5.09 8.59 5.35
C PHE A 31 -5.73 7.78 4.22
N SER A 32 -7.03 7.54 4.30
CA SER A 32 -7.76 6.78 3.27
C SER A 32 -7.65 7.46 1.91
N ASN A 33 -7.76 8.78 1.86
CA ASN A 33 -7.64 9.56 0.62
C ASN A 33 -6.23 9.47 0.05
N ASP A 34 -5.20 9.58 0.89
CA ASP A 34 -3.81 9.47 0.47
C ASP A 34 -3.52 8.07 -0.07
N ASN A 35 -4.03 7.06 0.61
CA ASN A 35 -3.91 5.67 0.16
C ASN A 35 -4.57 5.48 -1.21
N GLN A 36 -5.79 5.96 -1.38
CA GLN A 36 -6.50 5.83 -2.65
C GLN A 36 -5.80 6.58 -3.79
N ALA A 37 -5.29 7.77 -3.51
CA ALA A 37 -4.52 8.53 -4.50
C ALA A 37 -3.27 7.77 -4.94
N SER A 38 -2.61 7.09 -3.99
CA SER A 38 -1.44 6.26 -4.28
C SER A 38 -1.80 5.05 -5.14
N ILE A 39 -2.90 4.40 -4.84
CA ILE A 39 -3.42 3.29 -5.66
C ILE A 39 -3.69 3.78 -7.09
N ASN A 40 -4.28 4.96 -7.24
CA ASN A 40 -4.56 5.53 -8.56
C ASN A 40 -3.26 5.80 -9.33
N ARG A 41 -2.21 6.28 -8.66
CA ARG A 41 -0.91 6.47 -9.30
C ARG A 41 -0.32 5.15 -9.78
N ILE A 42 -0.46 4.09 -8.98
CA ILE A 42 0.01 2.75 -9.36
C ILE A 42 -0.75 2.26 -10.59
N LYS A 43 -2.07 2.46 -10.63
CA LYS A 43 -2.90 2.07 -11.79
C LYS A 43 -2.45 2.78 -13.06
N ASN A 44 -2.13 4.06 -12.95
CA ASN A 44 -1.74 4.86 -14.11
C ASN A 44 -0.31 4.58 -14.56
N PHE A 45 0.59 4.23 -13.64
CA PHE A 45 2.01 4.06 -13.92
C PHE A 45 2.59 2.83 -13.22
N PRO A 46 2.08 1.62 -13.50
CA PRO A 46 2.46 0.44 -12.71
C PRO A 46 3.94 0.05 -12.85
N ASN A 47 4.59 0.44 -13.95
CA ASN A 47 6.01 0.13 -14.17
C ASN A 47 6.96 1.23 -13.73
N SER A 48 6.45 2.37 -13.25
CA SER A 48 7.29 3.54 -12.95
C SER A 48 7.90 3.50 -11.56
N TYR A 49 7.41 2.63 -10.69
CA TYR A 49 7.87 2.58 -9.31
C TYR A 49 9.01 1.58 -9.15
N GLN A 50 9.93 1.89 -8.22
CA GLN A 50 11.13 1.11 -8.00
C GLN A 50 10.82 -0.29 -7.48
N LYS A 51 11.49 -1.29 -8.05
CA LYS A 51 11.47 -2.64 -7.50
C LYS A 51 12.34 -2.68 -6.25
N VAL A 52 11.81 -3.25 -5.18
CA VAL A 52 12.51 -3.34 -3.88
C VAL A 52 12.88 -4.77 -3.52
N SER A 53 12.25 -5.77 -4.15
CA SER A 53 12.55 -7.19 -3.94
C SER A 53 11.92 -7.97 -5.08
N ASN A 54 12.70 -8.84 -5.75
CA ASN A 54 12.18 -9.63 -6.89
C ASN A 54 11.36 -8.76 -7.84
N GLN A 55 10.05 -9.03 -7.94
CA GLN A 55 9.12 -8.30 -8.77
C GLN A 55 8.28 -7.30 -7.97
N ILE A 56 8.54 -7.15 -6.69
CA ILE A 56 7.76 -6.26 -5.82
C ILE A 56 8.23 -4.83 -5.99
N ARG A 57 7.27 -3.93 -6.24
CA ARG A 57 7.51 -2.49 -6.36
C ARG A 57 6.95 -1.75 -5.16
N ARG A 58 7.49 -0.56 -4.91
CA ARG A 58 7.10 0.28 -3.78
C ARG A 58 6.58 1.62 -4.25
N CYS A 59 5.39 1.99 -3.79
CA CYS A 59 4.83 3.33 -3.96
C CYS A 59 4.65 3.96 -2.58
N THR A 60 5.37 5.04 -2.31
CA THR A 60 5.28 5.74 -1.03
C THR A 60 4.10 6.70 -1.05
N LEU A 61 3.31 6.74 0.03
CA LEU A 61 2.24 7.71 0.20
C LEU A 61 2.84 9.13 0.31
N HIS A 62 2.08 10.13 -0.10
CA HIS A 62 2.56 11.51 -0.10
C HIS A 62 2.54 12.18 1.27
N ARG A 63 1.57 11.84 2.11
CA ARG A 63 1.33 12.53 3.39
C ARG A 63 1.55 11.66 4.62
N PHE A 64 1.35 10.36 4.48
CA PHE A 64 1.46 9.44 5.61
C PHE A 64 2.68 8.54 5.43
N PRO A 65 3.32 8.13 6.53
CA PRO A 65 4.58 7.36 6.46
C PRO A 65 4.33 5.89 6.14
N TYR A 66 3.73 5.61 4.99
CA TYR A 66 3.42 4.26 4.53
C TYR A 66 3.92 4.03 3.12
N ASN A 67 4.22 2.78 2.84
CA ASN A 67 4.53 2.29 1.50
C ASN A 67 3.49 1.27 1.07
N ILE A 68 3.07 1.36 -0.18
CA ILE A 68 2.27 0.30 -0.80
C ILE A 68 3.24 -0.57 -1.60
N LEU A 69 3.27 -1.87 -1.25
CA LEU A 69 4.08 -2.86 -1.96
C LEU A 69 3.15 -3.62 -2.90
N TYR A 70 3.55 -3.75 -4.15
CA TYR A 70 2.69 -4.38 -5.13
C TYR A 70 3.48 -5.14 -6.19
N LEU A 71 2.79 -6.05 -6.83
CA LEU A 71 3.30 -6.86 -7.94
C LEU A 71 2.47 -6.52 -9.16
N PHE A 72 3.11 -6.33 -10.30
CA PHE A 72 2.39 -6.10 -11.54
C PHE A 72 2.80 -7.13 -12.59
N GLU A 73 1.87 -8.02 -12.94
CA GLU A 73 2.07 -9.07 -13.92
C GLU A 73 0.78 -9.29 -14.69
N GLU A 74 0.91 -9.56 -16.00
CA GLU A 74 -0.21 -9.95 -16.85
C GLU A 74 -1.40 -8.98 -16.72
N ASN A 75 -1.11 -7.69 -16.76
CA ASN A 75 -2.13 -6.64 -16.67
C ASN A 75 -2.92 -6.68 -15.36
N THR A 76 -2.34 -7.24 -14.31
CA THR A 76 -2.96 -7.33 -12.98
C THR A 76 -2.02 -6.74 -11.94
N ILE A 77 -2.55 -5.88 -11.07
CA ILE A 77 -1.84 -5.35 -9.92
C ILE A 77 -2.31 -6.12 -8.70
N LEU A 78 -1.37 -6.72 -7.98
CA LEU A 78 -1.63 -7.36 -6.70
C LEU A 78 -1.01 -6.52 -5.60
N ILE A 79 -1.83 -5.97 -4.73
CA ILE A 79 -1.34 -5.23 -3.56
C ILE A 79 -0.94 -6.25 -2.50
N VAL A 80 0.34 -6.21 -2.12
CA VAL A 80 0.97 -7.19 -1.24
C VAL A 80 1.01 -6.72 0.20
N ALA A 81 1.21 -5.41 0.43
CA ALA A 81 1.27 -4.85 1.77
C ALA A 81 1.00 -3.35 1.74
N ILE A 82 0.44 -2.85 2.84
CA ILE A 82 0.40 -1.44 3.19
C ILE A 82 1.24 -1.32 4.46
N ALA A 83 2.50 -0.90 4.30
CA ALA A 83 3.50 -1.02 5.34
C ALA A 83 3.90 0.33 5.90
N HIS A 84 3.74 0.51 7.22
CA HIS A 84 4.29 1.68 7.91
C HIS A 84 5.81 1.68 7.76
N GLN A 85 6.41 2.83 7.49
CA GLN A 85 7.85 2.96 7.23
C GLN A 85 8.73 2.53 8.40
N HIS A 86 8.19 2.54 9.62
CA HIS A 86 8.92 2.10 10.81
C HIS A 86 8.70 0.63 11.16
N ARG A 87 7.95 -0.10 10.35
CA ARG A 87 7.76 -1.54 10.54
C ARG A 87 9.04 -2.29 10.19
N VAL A 88 9.19 -3.50 10.76
CA VAL A 88 10.32 -4.38 10.42
C VAL A 88 10.41 -4.51 8.90
N PRO A 89 11.59 -4.21 8.31
CA PRO A 89 11.76 -4.29 6.86
C PRO A 89 11.47 -5.69 6.33
N ASP A 90 10.88 -5.74 5.13
CA ASP A 90 10.68 -6.96 4.37
C ASP A 90 9.77 -8.01 5.04
N TYR A 91 8.96 -7.62 6.04
CA TYR A 91 8.05 -8.57 6.69
C TYR A 91 7.01 -9.16 5.72
N TRP A 92 6.79 -8.51 4.60
CA TRP A 92 5.81 -8.90 3.57
C TRP A 92 6.39 -9.84 2.51
N VAL A 93 7.71 -10.09 2.53
CA VAL A 93 8.41 -10.83 1.45
C VAL A 93 7.82 -12.22 1.22
N ASP A 94 7.44 -12.92 2.28
CA ASP A 94 6.92 -14.29 2.17
C ASP A 94 5.43 -14.35 1.81
N ARG A 95 4.79 -13.22 1.54
CA ARG A 95 3.37 -13.19 1.18
C ARG A 95 3.10 -13.62 -0.26
N VAL A 96 4.11 -13.57 -1.10
CA VAL A 96 4.00 -13.91 -2.51
C VAL A 96 5.12 -14.80 -3.00
#